data_db06ab11728db262c4a74709618b01cc
#
_entry.id   db06ab11728db262c4a74709618b01cc
#
_cell.length_a   1.000
_cell.length_b   1.000
_cell.length_c   1.000
_cell.angle_alpha   90.00
_cell.angle_beta   90.00
_cell.angle_gamma   90.00
#
_symmetry.space_group_name_H-M   'P 1'
#
loop_
_entity.id
_entity.type
_entity.pdbx_description
1 polymer ?
#
loop_
_entity_poly.entity_id
_entity_poly.type
_entity_poly.pdbx_seq_one_letter_code
_entity_poly.pdbx_strand_id
1 'polypeptide(L)'
;MRSVIFRTHIWLGLLVAAPVLAWTSSGLLYAWPNAVEGGTIESIAPERLRVTPAQALKHANDFAGKQLPTTALTLLMRDGRPVYQAIGGMGADSLLIDAETGQVVKTPPPSFLTRYFRQAHFYFFAGSWQVALLIAFSGLAFLSASSGIYLNVTLWLTKLRRRTAAKQS
;
A
#
# COMPACT_ATOMS: atom_id res chain seq x y z
N MET A 1 4.14 -34.52 -15.88
CA MET A 1 4.58 -33.39 -15.04
C MET A 1 4.25 -32.02 -15.62
N ARG A 2 4.66 -31.70 -16.86
CA ARG A 2 4.41 -30.37 -17.50
C ARG A 2 2.92 -30.01 -17.62
N SER A 3 2.04 -30.94 -17.96
CA SER A 3 0.58 -30.72 -18.05
C SER A 3 -0.06 -30.39 -16.68
N VAL A 4 0.44 -30.99 -15.62
CA VAL A 4 -0.02 -30.70 -14.26
C VAL A 4 0.37 -29.27 -13.87
N ILE A 5 1.65 -28.91 -14.07
CA ILE A 5 2.14 -27.55 -13.78
C ILE A 5 1.33 -26.50 -14.57
N PHE A 6 1.06 -26.77 -15.86
CA PHE A 6 0.27 -25.88 -16.71
C PHE A 6 -1.17 -25.69 -16.18
N ARG A 7 -1.86 -26.79 -15.85
CA ARG A 7 -3.22 -26.71 -15.27
C ARG A 7 -3.21 -25.98 -13.94
N THR A 8 -2.28 -26.32 -13.06
CA THR A 8 -2.14 -25.63 -11.75
C THR A 8 -1.89 -24.14 -11.93
N HIS A 9 -1.03 -23.76 -12.88
CA HIS A 9 -0.75 -22.35 -13.18
C HIS A 9 -2.02 -21.60 -13.64
N ILE A 10 -2.84 -22.19 -14.52
CA ILE A 10 -4.09 -21.58 -14.98
C ILE A 10 -5.04 -21.34 -13.80
N TRP A 11 -5.25 -22.36 -12.96
CA TRP A 11 -6.15 -22.22 -11.81
C TRP A 11 -5.63 -21.24 -10.76
N LEU A 12 -4.34 -21.27 -10.47
CA LEU A 12 -3.70 -20.27 -9.61
C LEU A 12 -3.85 -18.86 -10.19
N GLY A 13 -3.58 -18.70 -11.49
CA GLY A 13 -3.74 -17.43 -12.17
C GLY A 13 -5.16 -16.88 -12.07
N LEU A 14 -6.16 -17.72 -12.30
CA LEU A 14 -7.56 -17.34 -12.18
C LEU A 14 -7.93 -16.95 -10.75
N LEU A 15 -7.46 -17.71 -9.75
CA LEU A 15 -7.73 -17.45 -8.33
C LEU A 15 -7.14 -16.12 -7.87
N VAL A 16 -5.92 -15.79 -8.30
CA VAL A 16 -5.25 -14.56 -7.89
C VAL A 16 -5.56 -13.36 -8.78
N ALA A 17 -6.16 -13.56 -9.95
CA ALA A 17 -6.40 -12.47 -10.91
C ALA A 17 -7.23 -11.32 -10.32
N ALA A 18 -8.34 -11.63 -9.66
CA ALA A 18 -9.21 -10.60 -9.09
C ALA A 18 -8.52 -9.80 -7.96
N PRO A 19 -7.89 -10.42 -6.94
CA PRO A 19 -7.11 -9.69 -5.94
C PRO A 19 -5.95 -8.87 -6.53
N VAL A 20 -5.22 -9.41 -7.52
CA VAL A 20 -4.11 -8.71 -8.16
C VAL A 20 -4.61 -7.50 -8.95
N LEU A 21 -5.70 -7.64 -9.71
CA LEU A 21 -6.30 -6.52 -10.45
C LEU A 21 -6.82 -5.44 -9.50
N ALA A 22 -7.48 -5.82 -8.42
CA ALA A 22 -7.93 -4.86 -7.42
C ALA A 22 -6.76 -4.12 -6.77
N TRP A 23 -5.69 -4.84 -6.45
CA TRP A 23 -4.51 -4.28 -5.80
C TRP A 23 -3.70 -3.38 -6.74
N THR A 24 -3.49 -3.80 -7.99
CA THR A 24 -2.75 -3.00 -8.97
C THR A 24 -3.52 -1.74 -9.38
N SER A 25 -4.83 -1.82 -9.58
CA SER A 25 -5.65 -0.65 -9.91
C SER A 25 -5.73 0.34 -8.75
N SER A 26 -5.89 -0.14 -7.51
CA SER A 26 -5.85 0.72 -6.34
C SER A 26 -4.46 1.32 -6.11
N GLY A 27 -3.38 0.54 -6.33
CA GLY A 27 -2.01 1.01 -6.25
C GLY A 27 -1.67 2.08 -7.28
N LEU A 28 -2.20 1.97 -8.50
CA LEU A 28 -2.05 3.01 -9.52
C LEU A 28 -2.66 4.34 -9.07
N LEU A 29 -3.82 4.30 -8.42
CA LEU A 29 -4.46 5.50 -7.87
C LEU A 29 -3.67 6.08 -6.69
N TYR A 30 -3.09 5.22 -5.84
CA TYR A 30 -2.21 5.65 -4.75
C TYR A 30 -0.87 6.22 -5.24
N ALA A 31 -0.36 5.75 -6.39
CA ALA A 31 0.85 6.26 -6.99
C ALA A 31 0.67 7.69 -7.56
N TRP A 32 -0.59 8.11 -7.77
CA TRP A 32 -0.88 9.48 -8.20
C TRP A 32 -0.86 10.40 -6.97
N PRO A 33 0.17 11.26 -6.82
CA PRO A 33 0.25 12.15 -5.68
C PRO A 33 -1.03 13.00 -5.63
N ASN A 34 -1.56 13.17 -4.44
CA ASN A 34 -2.74 14.01 -4.14
C ASN A 34 -4.12 13.48 -4.59
N ALA A 35 -4.20 12.43 -5.42
CA ALA A 35 -5.50 11.94 -5.90
C ALA A 35 -6.36 11.32 -4.78
N VAL A 36 -5.74 10.69 -3.80
CA VAL A 36 -6.44 9.92 -2.75
C VAL A 36 -6.33 10.56 -1.37
N GLU A 37 -5.21 11.17 -1.02
CA GLU A 37 -4.94 11.67 0.34
C GLU A 37 -4.86 13.20 0.45
N GLY A 38 -4.89 13.92 -0.68
CA GLY A 38 -4.94 15.39 -0.71
C GLY A 38 -3.69 16.09 -0.17
N GLY A 39 -2.57 15.35 -0.04
CA GLY A 39 -1.30 15.93 0.36
C GLY A 39 -0.58 16.58 -0.81
N THR A 40 0.12 17.69 -0.61
CA THR A 40 1.00 18.28 -1.61
C THR A 40 2.45 17.90 -1.31
N ILE A 41 3.20 17.54 -2.37
CA ILE A 41 4.65 17.33 -2.26
C ILE A 41 5.29 18.73 -2.35
N GLU A 42 5.45 19.36 -1.21
CA GLU A 42 6.09 20.66 -1.07
C GLU A 42 7.32 20.56 -0.17
N SER A 43 8.34 21.37 -0.46
CA SER A 43 9.49 21.48 0.42
C SER A 43 9.10 22.22 1.69
N ILE A 44 9.49 21.66 2.83
CA ILE A 44 9.23 22.26 4.12
C ILE A 44 10.46 23.04 4.55
N ALA A 45 10.31 24.34 4.77
CA ALA A 45 11.39 25.17 5.29
C ALA A 45 11.63 24.84 6.77
N PRO A 46 12.84 24.45 7.17
CA PRO A 46 13.13 24.05 8.57
C PRO A 46 12.78 25.11 9.60
N GLU A 47 12.87 26.38 9.23
CA GLU A 47 12.61 27.53 10.10
C GLU A 47 11.13 27.63 10.53
N ARG A 48 10.25 26.97 9.77
CA ARG A 48 8.83 26.88 10.10
C ARG A 48 8.51 25.79 11.13
N LEU A 49 9.46 24.91 11.40
CA LEU A 49 9.30 23.81 12.36
C LEU A 49 9.67 24.27 13.76
N ARG A 50 8.72 24.88 14.46
CA ARG A 50 8.93 25.36 15.84
C ARG A 50 8.59 24.32 16.89
N VAL A 51 7.73 23.37 16.54
CA VAL A 51 7.31 22.27 17.39
C VAL A 51 8.13 21.03 17.04
N THR A 52 8.80 20.45 18.01
CA THR A 52 9.54 19.20 17.80
C THR A 52 8.59 18.00 17.71
N PRO A 53 8.99 16.88 17.10
CA PRO A 53 8.18 15.65 17.06
C PRO A 53 7.73 15.17 18.45
N ALA A 54 8.58 15.29 19.46
CA ALA A 54 8.25 14.92 20.85
C ALA A 54 7.16 15.83 21.45
N GLN A 55 7.27 17.14 21.19
CA GLN A 55 6.24 18.10 21.60
C GLN A 55 4.93 17.84 20.85
N ALA A 56 4.97 17.54 19.54
CA ALA A 56 3.79 17.21 18.77
C ALA A 56 3.04 16.00 19.34
N LEU A 57 3.76 14.93 19.70
CA LEU A 57 3.16 13.77 20.38
C LEU A 57 2.56 14.14 21.73
N LYS A 58 3.24 14.98 22.51
CA LYS A 58 2.71 15.46 23.78
C LYS A 58 1.41 16.24 23.58
N HIS A 59 1.39 17.20 22.66
CA HIS A 59 0.17 17.96 22.32
C HIS A 59 -0.97 17.05 21.87
N ALA A 60 -0.68 16.03 21.05
CA ALA A 60 -1.68 15.06 20.62
C ALA A 60 -2.27 14.26 21.80
N ASN A 61 -1.42 13.81 22.73
CA ASN A 61 -1.85 13.07 23.93
C ASN A 61 -2.67 13.97 24.87
N ASP A 62 -2.22 15.21 25.09
CA ASP A 62 -2.91 16.20 25.92
C ASP A 62 -4.31 16.50 25.33
N PHE A 63 -4.38 16.69 24.01
CA PHE A 63 -5.66 16.90 23.30
C PHE A 63 -6.62 15.71 23.43
N ALA A 64 -6.08 14.49 23.33
CA ALA A 64 -6.86 13.26 23.45
C ALA A 64 -7.25 12.90 24.91
N GLY A 65 -6.63 13.56 25.90
CA GLY A 65 -6.80 13.24 27.33
C GLY A 65 -6.25 11.86 27.73
N LYS A 66 -5.44 11.24 26.88
CA LYS A 66 -4.83 9.91 27.11
C LYS A 66 -3.61 9.72 26.22
N GLN A 67 -2.75 8.78 26.60
CA GLN A 67 -1.67 8.35 25.72
C GLN A 67 -2.23 7.62 24.50
N LEU A 68 -1.95 8.16 23.29
CA LEU A 68 -2.40 7.58 22.05
C LEU A 68 -1.46 6.45 21.61
N PRO A 69 -1.99 5.33 21.10
CA PRO A 69 -1.20 4.29 20.49
C PRO A 69 -0.70 4.74 19.10
N THR A 70 0.21 5.74 19.08
CA THR A 70 0.73 6.31 17.83
C THR A 70 1.68 5.32 17.18
N THR A 71 1.35 4.91 15.95
CA THR A 71 2.16 4.01 15.14
C THR A 71 3.07 4.74 14.15
N ALA A 72 2.71 5.98 13.80
CA ALA A 72 3.52 6.84 12.94
C ALA A 72 3.27 8.31 13.25
N LEU A 73 4.33 9.11 13.12
CA LEU A 73 4.27 10.57 13.11
C LEU A 73 4.89 11.05 11.81
N THR A 74 4.07 11.59 10.93
CA THR A 74 4.49 12.04 9.61
C THR A 74 4.45 13.55 9.55
N LEU A 75 5.51 14.20 9.03
CA LEU A 75 5.54 15.61 8.74
C LEU A 75 5.15 15.82 7.26
N LEU A 76 4.17 16.66 7.00
CA LEU A 76 3.67 16.95 5.66
C LEU A 76 3.18 18.40 5.54
N MET A 77 3.08 18.88 4.30
CA MET A 77 2.42 20.15 4.02
C MET A 77 0.93 19.91 3.82
N ARG A 78 0.10 20.73 4.44
CA ARG A 78 -1.35 20.72 4.25
C ARG A 78 -1.87 22.16 4.24
N ASP A 79 -2.54 22.51 3.15
CA ASP A 79 -3.08 23.87 2.96
C ASP A 79 -2.02 24.96 3.17
N GLY A 80 -0.78 24.73 2.67
CA GLY A 80 0.35 25.64 2.77
C GLY A 80 0.98 25.73 4.18
N ARG A 81 0.62 24.83 5.11
CA ARG A 81 1.17 24.78 6.47
C ARG A 81 1.88 23.47 6.74
N PRO A 82 3.04 23.49 7.43
CA PRO A 82 3.68 22.28 7.90
C PRO A 82 2.90 21.71 9.07
N VAL A 83 2.51 20.45 9.00
CA VAL A 83 1.77 19.78 10.05
C VAL A 83 2.37 18.41 10.35
N TYR A 84 2.36 18.01 11.60
CA TYR A 84 2.57 16.64 12.00
C TYR A 84 1.22 15.90 11.96
N GLN A 85 1.20 14.74 11.34
CA GLN A 85 0.07 13.83 11.40
C GLN A 85 0.42 12.67 12.34
N ALA A 86 -0.22 12.62 13.49
CA ALA A 86 -0.15 11.49 14.40
C ALA A 86 -1.19 10.46 14.00
N ILE A 87 -0.73 9.29 13.58
CA ILE A 87 -1.56 8.18 13.12
C ILE A 87 -1.56 7.12 14.22
N GLY A 88 -2.72 6.85 14.79
CA GLY A 88 -2.95 5.68 15.64
C GLY A 88 -3.02 4.40 14.80
N GLY A 89 -3.13 3.23 15.43
CA GLY A 89 -3.32 1.96 14.73
C GLY A 89 -4.53 1.96 13.78
N MET A 90 -4.74 0.86 13.09
CA MET A 90 -5.83 0.71 12.11
C MET A 90 -7.20 1.13 12.67
N GLY A 91 -7.86 2.06 11.98
CA GLY A 91 -9.18 2.57 12.38
C GLY A 91 -9.17 3.63 13.47
N ALA A 92 -8.00 3.99 14.01
CA ALA A 92 -7.91 5.09 14.96
C ALA A 92 -7.98 6.44 14.23
N ASP A 93 -8.57 7.42 14.90
CA ASP A 93 -8.57 8.81 14.43
C ASP A 93 -7.13 9.31 14.32
N SER A 94 -6.82 10.03 13.26
CA SER A 94 -5.56 10.74 13.14
C SER A 94 -5.72 12.19 13.61
N LEU A 95 -4.67 12.71 14.24
CA LEU A 95 -4.61 14.10 14.68
C LEU A 95 -3.59 14.86 13.83
N LEU A 96 -3.94 16.08 13.47
CA LEU A 96 -3.01 17.04 12.86
C LEU A 96 -2.54 18.01 13.90
N ILE A 97 -1.25 18.19 13.99
CA ILE A 97 -0.58 19.12 14.90
C ILE A 97 0.17 20.13 14.04
N ASP A 98 -0.22 21.38 14.12
CA ASP A 98 0.47 22.46 13.42
C ASP A 98 1.93 22.53 13.91
N ALA A 99 2.88 22.43 12.99
CA ALA A 99 4.30 22.39 13.33
C ALA A 99 4.87 23.76 13.71
N GLU A 100 4.15 24.84 13.44
CA GLU A 100 4.53 26.20 13.82
C GLU A 100 3.95 26.58 15.18
N THR A 101 2.71 26.21 15.46
CA THR A 101 1.95 26.69 16.64
C THR A 101 1.71 25.63 17.70
N GLY A 102 1.78 24.34 17.35
CA GLY A 102 1.41 23.22 18.21
C GLY A 102 -0.09 23.00 18.36
N GLN A 103 -0.90 23.75 17.63
CA GLN A 103 -2.36 23.58 17.68
C GLN A 103 -2.75 22.22 17.12
N VAL A 104 -3.62 21.50 17.86
CA VAL A 104 -4.08 20.17 17.49
C VAL A 104 -5.48 20.23 16.92
N VAL A 105 -5.66 19.55 15.80
CA VAL A 105 -6.96 19.45 15.15
C VAL A 105 -7.22 17.98 14.80
N LYS A 106 -8.44 17.51 15.02
CA LYS A 106 -8.85 16.20 14.57
C LYS A 106 -8.96 16.20 13.05
N THR A 107 -8.33 15.23 12.40
CA THR A 107 -8.44 15.07 10.95
C THR A 107 -9.89 14.77 10.59
N PRO A 108 -10.48 15.46 9.62
CA PRO A 108 -11.80 15.10 9.14
C PRO A 108 -11.80 13.66 8.62
N PRO A 109 -12.91 12.93 8.77
CA PRO A 109 -12.96 11.56 8.29
C PRO A 109 -12.64 11.53 6.78
N PRO A 110 -11.83 10.56 6.32
CA PRO A 110 -11.49 10.47 4.91
C PRO A 110 -12.76 10.28 4.07
N SER A 111 -12.72 10.80 2.85
CA SER A 111 -13.84 10.67 1.91
C SER A 111 -14.22 9.18 1.72
N PHE A 112 -15.45 8.93 1.26
CA PHE A 112 -15.87 7.57 0.93
C PHE A 112 -14.89 6.89 -0.04
N LEU A 113 -14.46 7.61 -1.06
CA LEU A 113 -13.53 7.12 -2.07
C LEU A 113 -12.17 6.74 -1.46
N THR A 114 -11.60 7.61 -0.63
CA THR A 114 -10.34 7.35 0.09
C THR A 114 -10.45 6.11 0.98
N ARG A 115 -11.55 5.96 1.72
CA ARG A 115 -11.80 4.79 2.55
C ARG A 115 -11.92 3.51 1.73
N TYR A 116 -12.65 3.58 0.62
CA TYR A 116 -12.84 2.45 -0.28
C TYR A 116 -11.50 1.96 -0.85
N PHE A 117 -10.70 2.87 -1.43
CA PHE A 117 -9.40 2.51 -2.01
C PHE A 117 -8.40 2.04 -0.95
N ARG A 118 -8.40 2.65 0.23
CA ARG A 118 -7.57 2.21 1.35
C ARG A 118 -7.94 0.79 1.79
N GLN A 119 -9.24 0.49 1.91
CA GLN A 119 -9.72 -0.85 2.22
C GLN A 119 -9.37 -1.86 1.12
N ALA A 120 -9.53 -1.49 -0.15
CA ALA A 120 -9.20 -2.36 -1.28
C ALA A 120 -7.69 -2.64 -1.36
N HIS A 121 -6.85 -1.63 -1.13
CA HIS A 121 -5.41 -1.75 -1.31
C HIS A 121 -4.70 -2.44 -0.15
N PHE A 122 -5.03 -2.04 1.09
CA PHE A 122 -4.29 -2.51 2.26
C PHE A 122 -5.01 -3.60 3.05
N TYR A 123 -6.32 -3.68 2.98
CA TYR A 123 -7.10 -4.48 3.93
C TYR A 123 -8.03 -5.51 3.28
N PHE A 124 -8.18 -5.49 1.96
CA PHE A 124 -9.07 -6.40 1.21
C PHE A 124 -10.49 -6.50 1.79
N PHE A 125 -10.96 -5.45 2.46
CA PHE A 125 -12.24 -5.43 3.20
C PHE A 125 -12.39 -6.53 4.26
N ALA A 126 -11.27 -7.08 4.75
CA ALA A 126 -11.23 -8.34 5.50
C ALA A 126 -11.14 -8.16 7.03
N GLY A 127 -11.08 -6.92 7.54
CA GLY A 127 -11.00 -6.67 8.98
C GLY A 127 -9.83 -7.42 9.64
N SER A 128 -10.13 -8.25 10.64
CA SER A 128 -9.11 -9.04 11.35
C SER A 128 -8.41 -10.13 10.50
N TRP A 129 -9.03 -10.56 9.40
CA TRP A 129 -8.46 -11.56 8.48
C TRP A 129 -7.49 -11.00 7.46
N GLN A 130 -7.32 -9.69 7.39
CA GLN A 130 -6.52 -9.01 6.37
C GLN A 130 -5.09 -9.55 6.25
N VAL A 131 -4.39 -9.78 7.38
CA VAL A 131 -3.00 -10.26 7.35
C VAL A 131 -2.94 -11.68 6.80
N ALA A 132 -3.85 -12.56 7.22
CA ALA A 132 -3.92 -13.92 6.72
C ALA A 132 -4.22 -13.97 5.22
N LEU A 133 -5.17 -13.16 4.75
CA LEU A 133 -5.49 -13.06 3.32
C LEU A 133 -4.35 -12.44 2.52
N LEU A 134 -3.69 -11.41 3.03
CA LEU A 134 -2.53 -10.81 2.37
C LEU A 134 -1.41 -11.83 2.17
N ILE A 135 -1.07 -12.61 3.21
CA ILE A 135 -0.05 -13.68 3.13
C ILE A 135 -0.49 -14.75 2.12
N ALA A 136 -1.75 -15.21 2.21
CA ALA A 136 -2.26 -16.24 1.32
C ALA A 136 -2.23 -15.80 -0.14
N PHE A 137 -2.78 -14.63 -0.47
CA PHE A 137 -2.81 -14.13 -1.85
C PHE A 137 -1.41 -13.78 -2.37
N SER A 138 -0.53 -13.23 -1.55
CA SER A 138 0.86 -12.98 -1.94
C SER A 138 1.60 -14.27 -2.24
N GLY A 139 1.43 -15.30 -1.41
CA GLY A 139 2.02 -16.63 -1.65
C GLY A 139 1.48 -17.28 -2.92
N LEU A 140 0.16 -17.25 -3.15
CA LEU A 140 -0.44 -17.78 -4.37
C LEU A 140 -0.02 -17.00 -5.62
N ALA A 141 0.10 -15.67 -5.54
CA ALA A 141 0.59 -14.83 -6.63
C ALA A 141 2.06 -15.15 -6.95
N PHE A 142 2.90 -15.34 -5.93
CA PHE A 142 4.29 -15.75 -6.10
C PHE A 142 4.41 -17.12 -6.80
N LEU A 143 3.61 -18.11 -6.38
CA LEU A 143 3.59 -19.43 -7.01
C LEU A 143 3.08 -19.35 -8.45
N SER A 144 2.05 -18.54 -8.71
CA SER A 144 1.54 -18.32 -10.06
C SER A 144 2.59 -17.68 -10.96
N ALA A 145 3.27 -16.63 -10.51
CA ALA A 145 4.34 -15.98 -11.25
C ALA A 145 5.52 -16.92 -11.53
N SER A 146 5.98 -17.65 -10.51
CA SER A 146 7.10 -18.60 -10.62
C SER A 146 6.79 -19.73 -11.61
N SER A 147 5.57 -20.30 -11.54
CA SER A 147 5.13 -21.32 -12.49
C SER A 147 5.01 -20.77 -13.92
N GLY A 148 4.56 -19.55 -14.09
CA GLY A 148 4.49 -18.88 -15.39
C GLY A 148 5.87 -18.66 -16.01
N ILE A 149 6.85 -18.20 -15.22
CA ILE A 149 8.25 -18.04 -15.66
C ILE A 149 8.81 -19.40 -16.07
N TYR A 150 8.64 -20.44 -15.26
CA TYR A 150 9.09 -21.79 -15.57
C TYR A 150 8.48 -22.29 -16.91
N LEU A 151 7.19 -22.15 -17.11
CA LEU A 151 6.51 -22.56 -18.34
C LEU A 151 7.04 -21.79 -19.55
N ASN A 152 7.19 -20.47 -19.45
CA ASN A 152 7.73 -19.64 -20.52
C ASN A 152 9.16 -20.04 -20.91
N VAL A 153 10.04 -20.17 -19.94
CA VAL A 153 11.44 -20.60 -20.18
C VAL A 153 11.50 -21.96 -20.86
N THR A 154 10.74 -22.93 -20.36
CA THR A 154 10.73 -24.28 -20.96
C THR A 154 10.15 -24.29 -22.37
N LEU A 155 9.14 -23.48 -22.67
CA LEU A 155 8.58 -23.31 -24.02
C LEU A 155 9.62 -22.68 -24.96
N TRP A 156 10.28 -21.64 -24.52
CA TRP A 156 11.29 -20.93 -25.30
C TRP A 156 12.48 -21.82 -25.63
N LEU A 157 13.02 -22.54 -24.65
CA LEU A 157 14.11 -23.50 -24.85
C LEU A 157 13.71 -24.62 -25.81
N THR A 158 12.51 -25.14 -25.72
CA THR A 158 11.98 -26.16 -26.65
C THR A 158 11.91 -25.63 -28.06
N LYS A 159 11.44 -24.37 -28.24
CA LYS A 159 11.36 -23.71 -29.54
C LYS A 159 12.75 -23.47 -30.17
N LEU A 160 13.72 -23.07 -29.36
CA LEU A 160 15.11 -22.90 -29.82
C LEU A 160 15.71 -24.22 -30.28
N ARG A 161 15.59 -25.30 -29.51
CA ARG A 161 16.08 -26.64 -29.88
C ARG A 161 15.49 -27.15 -31.21
N ARG A 162 14.19 -26.92 -31.43
CA ARG A 162 13.53 -27.29 -32.70
C ARG A 162 14.08 -26.48 -33.89
N ARG A 163 14.39 -25.20 -33.69
CA ARG A 163 14.95 -24.33 -34.76
C ARG A 163 16.37 -24.73 -35.12
N THR A 164 17.22 -25.13 -34.14
CA THR A 164 18.57 -25.62 -34.39
C THR A 164 18.55 -26.97 -35.11
N ALA A 165 17.69 -27.87 -34.73
CA ALA A 165 17.58 -29.18 -35.41
C ALA A 165 17.12 -29.02 -36.88
N ALA A 166 16.17 -28.13 -37.16
CA ALA A 166 15.70 -27.86 -38.52
C ALA A 166 16.71 -27.16 -39.44
N LYS A 167 17.79 -26.56 -38.89
CA LYS A 167 18.87 -25.97 -39.68
C LYS A 167 20.00 -26.97 -40.03
N GLN A 168 20.00 -28.13 -39.39
CA GLN A 168 21.00 -29.17 -39.58
C GLN A 168 20.53 -30.30 -40.47
N SER A 169 19.26 -30.33 -40.83
CA SER A 169 18.61 -31.19 -41.82
C SER A 169 18.53 -30.49 -43.18
#